data_b8eb3daf5397ff04807301ba58178857
#
_entry.id   b8eb3daf5397ff04807301ba58178857
#
_cell.length_a   1.000
_cell.length_b   1.000
_cell.length_c   1.000
_cell.angle_alpha   90.00
_cell.angle_beta   90.00
_cell.angle_gamma   90.00
#
_symmetry.space_group_name_H-M   'P 1'
#
loop_
_entity.id
_entity.type
_entity.pdbx_description
1 polymer ?
#
loop_
_entity_poly.entity_id
_entity_poly.type
_entity_poly.pdbx_seq_one_letter_code
_entity_poly.pdbx_strand_id
1 'polypeptide(L)'
;MPKTVGVAVSNATFHFDKLYTYAVMPDQQEAVRLGSMVLVPFGRGSKARMGVVLACDEEPEHAKLKYLFDVAPASACLTPELLRLVHFLKERTFCTYYEAVKAVIPYGAQYKPALAADGVTPVLQKQLTRHTENSYKLVGSLQQKPRPTASPKPCWTTSAPRASSNAAR
;
A
#
# COMPACT_ATOMS: atom_id res chain seq x y z
N MET A 1 5.63 25.59 10.81
CA MET A 1 4.72 24.45 10.98
C MET A 1 3.58 24.61 10.00
N PRO A 2 3.33 23.67 9.09
CA PRO A 2 2.36 23.85 8.03
C PRO A 2 0.93 23.87 8.57
N LYS A 3 0.13 24.82 8.10
CA LYS A 3 -1.29 24.93 8.43
C LYS A 3 -2.16 24.15 7.44
N THR A 4 -1.70 24.05 6.21
CA THR A 4 -2.35 23.36 5.12
C THR A 4 -1.35 22.46 4.40
N VAL A 5 -1.81 21.33 3.88
CA VAL A 5 -0.96 20.36 3.17
C VAL A 5 -1.65 19.83 1.93
N GLY A 6 -0.88 19.69 0.87
CA GLY A 6 -1.28 19.01 -0.36
C GLY A 6 -0.98 17.52 -0.28
N VAL A 7 -2.02 16.70 -0.35
CA VAL A 7 -1.95 15.25 -0.13
C VAL A 7 -2.30 14.48 -1.40
N ALA A 8 -1.44 13.55 -1.79
CA ALA A 8 -1.73 12.54 -2.79
C ALA A 8 -2.54 11.41 -2.13
N VAL A 9 -3.79 11.21 -2.56
CA VAL A 9 -4.73 10.29 -1.92
C VAL A 9 -4.79 8.96 -2.66
N SER A 10 -4.85 7.86 -1.90
CA SER A 10 -4.97 6.51 -2.46
C SER A 10 -6.27 6.31 -3.23
N ASN A 11 -6.23 5.49 -4.29
CA ASN A 11 -7.37 5.17 -5.14
C ASN A 11 -8.03 6.40 -5.81
N ALA A 12 -7.27 7.48 -6.03
CA ALA A 12 -7.66 8.51 -6.98
C ALA A 12 -7.55 7.92 -8.39
N THR A 13 -8.55 8.16 -9.24
CA THR A 13 -8.46 7.79 -10.65
C THR A 13 -7.58 8.80 -11.39
N PHE A 14 -6.97 8.38 -12.49
CA PHE A 14 -6.05 9.22 -13.25
C PHE A 14 -6.62 10.60 -13.62
N HIS A 15 -7.90 10.66 -13.97
CA HIS A 15 -8.59 11.93 -14.31
C HIS A 15 -8.76 12.89 -13.12
N PHE A 16 -8.72 12.39 -11.89
CA PHE A 16 -8.82 13.17 -10.66
C PHE A 16 -7.54 13.14 -9.84
N ASP A 17 -6.41 12.83 -10.50
CA ASP A 17 -5.11 12.74 -9.87
C ASP A 17 -4.51 14.14 -9.68
N LYS A 18 -4.83 14.74 -8.54
CA LYS A 18 -4.29 16.00 -8.07
C LYS A 18 -3.93 15.92 -6.60
N LEU A 19 -3.19 16.89 -6.12
CA LEU A 19 -2.98 17.06 -4.68
C LEU A 19 -4.24 17.69 -4.08
N TYR A 20 -4.76 17.07 -3.04
CA TYR A 20 -5.92 17.55 -2.32
C TYR A 20 -5.49 18.30 -1.06
N THR A 21 -5.96 19.53 -0.89
CA THR A 21 -5.59 20.38 0.25
C THR A 21 -6.39 20.02 1.48
N TYR A 22 -5.67 19.79 2.59
CA TYR A 22 -6.23 19.50 3.91
C TYR A 22 -5.69 20.48 4.94
N ALA A 23 -6.51 20.78 5.96
CA ALA A 23 -6.08 21.51 7.13
C ALA A 23 -5.40 20.58 8.13
N VAL A 24 -4.37 21.07 8.81
CA VAL A 24 -3.63 20.35 9.84
C VAL A 24 -4.03 20.86 11.20
N MET A 25 -4.41 19.99 12.13
CA MET A 25 -4.70 20.37 13.50
C MET A 25 -3.43 20.85 14.22
N PRO A 26 -3.54 21.79 15.17
CA PRO A 26 -2.38 22.33 15.88
C PRO A 26 -1.50 21.26 16.55
N ASP A 27 -2.10 20.23 17.10
CA ASP A 27 -1.43 19.09 17.75
C ASP A 27 -0.67 18.19 16.75
N GLN A 28 -1.08 18.19 15.49
CA GLN A 28 -0.45 17.38 14.42
C GLN A 28 0.63 18.15 13.64
N GLN A 29 0.70 19.48 13.77
CA GLN A 29 1.59 20.32 12.96
C GLN A 29 3.09 19.99 13.14
N GLU A 30 3.49 19.52 14.31
CA GLU A 30 4.89 19.12 14.57
C GLU A 30 5.25 17.79 13.87
N ALA A 31 4.29 16.88 13.74
CA ALA A 31 4.48 15.58 13.12
C ALA A 31 4.41 15.63 11.59
N VAL A 32 3.71 16.62 11.03
CA VAL A 32 3.48 16.74 9.58
C VAL A 32 4.68 17.40 8.90
N ARG A 33 5.24 16.69 7.91
CA ARG A 33 6.34 17.14 7.04
C ARG A 33 6.10 16.65 5.61
N LEU A 34 6.84 17.18 4.66
CA LEU A 34 6.90 16.63 3.30
C LEU A 34 7.28 15.14 3.37
N GLY A 35 6.52 14.30 2.69
CA GLY A 35 6.70 12.85 2.71
C GLY A 35 6.00 12.12 3.86
N SER A 36 5.33 12.81 4.79
CA SER A 36 4.58 12.15 5.87
C SER A 36 3.42 11.35 5.33
N MET A 37 3.26 10.13 5.81
CA MET A 37 2.07 9.32 5.54
C MET A 37 0.94 9.79 6.45
N VAL A 38 -0.23 10.01 5.88
CA VAL A 38 -1.40 10.56 6.57
C VAL A 38 -2.66 9.78 6.26
N LEU A 39 -3.61 9.84 7.15
CA LEU A 39 -4.95 9.34 6.96
C LEU A 39 -5.91 10.51 6.79
N VAL A 40 -6.65 10.51 5.68
CA VAL A 40 -7.50 11.64 5.28
C VAL A 40 -8.93 11.22 5.02
N PRO A 41 -9.91 12.08 5.33
CA PRO A 41 -11.30 11.90 4.91
C PRO A 41 -11.45 12.22 3.41
N PHE A 42 -11.83 11.24 2.60
CA PHE A 42 -11.99 11.44 1.16
C PHE A 42 -13.41 11.16 0.67
N GLY A 43 -13.84 11.95 -0.31
CA GLY A 43 -15.16 11.83 -0.94
C GLY A 43 -16.32 12.36 -0.08
N ARG A 44 -17.55 12.16 -0.56
CA ARG A 44 -18.78 12.66 0.10
C ARG A 44 -19.03 11.99 1.47
N GLY A 45 -18.70 10.71 1.61
CA GLY A 45 -18.86 9.94 2.85
C GLY A 45 -17.69 10.05 3.82
N SER A 46 -16.72 10.94 3.59
CA SER A 46 -15.51 11.11 4.43
C SER A 46 -14.83 9.80 4.81
N LYS A 47 -14.78 8.84 3.87
CA LYS A 47 -14.11 7.56 4.09
C LYS A 47 -12.62 7.78 4.33
N ALA A 48 -12.09 7.11 5.35
CA ALA A 48 -10.67 7.14 5.66
C ALA A 48 -9.84 6.56 4.51
N ARG A 49 -8.90 7.33 3.97
CA ARG A 49 -8.00 6.95 2.88
C ARG A 49 -6.57 7.28 3.26
N MET A 50 -5.67 6.41 2.80
CA MET A 50 -4.25 6.69 2.91
C MET A 50 -3.86 7.81 1.95
N GLY A 51 -2.95 8.66 2.41
CA GLY A 51 -2.34 9.68 1.59
C GLY A 51 -0.89 9.93 1.99
N VAL A 52 -0.19 10.69 1.15
CA VAL A 52 1.16 11.17 1.44
C VAL A 52 1.23 12.66 1.16
N VAL A 53 1.83 13.39 2.07
CA VAL A 53 2.04 14.83 1.96
C VAL A 53 3.13 15.10 0.91
N LEU A 54 2.77 15.74 -0.18
CA LEU A 54 3.70 16.12 -1.25
C LEU A 54 3.91 17.64 -1.36
N ALA A 55 3.08 18.44 -0.70
CA ALA A 55 3.23 19.88 -0.62
C ALA A 55 2.83 20.40 0.78
N CYS A 56 3.45 21.48 1.22
CA CYS A 56 3.13 22.16 2.48
C CYS A 56 2.76 23.61 2.19
N ASP A 57 1.92 24.18 3.08
CA ASP A 57 1.45 25.58 3.01
C ASP A 57 0.79 25.94 1.66
N GLU A 58 0.05 24.99 1.11
CA GLU A 58 -0.73 25.20 -0.11
C GLU A 58 -1.90 26.16 0.14
N GLU A 59 -2.15 27.03 -0.83
CA GLU A 59 -3.35 27.86 -0.82
C GLU A 59 -4.59 27.00 -0.99
N PRO A 60 -5.60 27.17 -0.13
CA PRO A 60 -6.79 26.33 -0.17
C PRO A 60 -7.64 26.62 -1.41
N GLU A 61 -7.94 25.62 -2.24
CA GLU A 61 -8.91 25.74 -3.35
C GLU A 61 -10.33 26.04 -2.85
N HIS A 62 -10.65 25.72 -1.60
CA HIS A 62 -11.96 25.84 -1.01
C HIS A 62 -11.93 26.53 0.36
N ALA A 63 -12.93 27.35 0.65
CA ALA A 63 -13.04 28.05 1.93
C ALA A 63 -13.20 27.11 3.14
N LYS A 64 -13.68 25.87 2.92
CA LYS A 64 -13.88 24.87 3.97
C LYS A 64 -13.03 23.64 3.69
N LEU A 65 -11.92 23.51 4.40
CA LEU A 65 -11.03 22.35 4.35
C LEU A 65 -11.46 21.27 5.34
N LYS A 66 -11.19 20.02 4.97
CA LYS A 66 -11.27 18.89 5.89
C LYS A 66 -9.93 18.75 6.64
N TYR A 67 -9.99 18.27 7.88
CA TYR A 67 -8.82 17.98 8.69
C TYR A 67 -8.29 16.58 8.42
N LEU A 68 -7.00 16.38 8.67
CA LEU A 68 -6.39 15.04 8.69
C LEU A 68 -7.00 14.22 9.84
N PHE A 69 -7.16 12.92 9.64
CA PHE A 69 -7.56 12.02 10.74
C PHE A 69 -6.37 11.65 11.61
N ASP A 70 -5.26 11.25 10.97
CA ASP A 70 -4.08 10.76 11.67
C ASP A 70 -2.82 10.97 10.83
N VAL A 71 -1.66 11.04 11.50
CA VAL A 71 -0.35 11.24 10.89
C VAL A 71 0.59 10.15 11.37
N ALA A 72 1.28 9.48 10.45
CA ALA A 72 2.29 8.48 10.80
C ALA A 72 3.49 9.12 11.54
N PRO A 73 4.19 8.36 12.39
CA PRO A 73 5.40 8.83 13.06
C PRO A 73 6.44 9.36 12.06
N ALA A 74 7.25 10.33 12.49
CA ALA A 74 8.27 10.94 11.64
C ALA A 74 9.28 9.94 11.04
N SER A 75 9.48 8.79 11.70
CA SER A 75 10.30 7.69 11.18
C SER A 75 9.73 7.01 9.93
N ALA A 76 8.47 7.26 9.61
CA ALA A 76 7.79 6.71 8.44
C ALA A 76 7.70 7.72 7.28
N CYS A 77 8.39 8.83 7.39
CA CYS A 77 8.42 9.88 6.37
C CYS A 77 9.28 9.46 5.18
N LEU A 78 8.84 9.78 3.96
CA LEU A 78 9.67 9.61 2.76
C LEU A 78 10.85 10.58 2.79
N THR A 79 12.02 10.09 2.40
CA THR A 79 13.20 10.95 2.29
C THR A 79 13.09 11.90 1.09
N PRO A 80 13.85 13.01 1.06
CA PRO A 80 13.85 13.94 -0.07
C PRO A 80 14.18 13.27 -1.42
N GLU A 81 15.04 12.25 -1.40
CA GLU A 81 15.41 11.49 -2.59
C GLU A 81 14.23 10.68 -3.12
N LEU A 82 13.48 10.03 -2.23
CA LEU A 82 12.27 9.28 -2.58
C LEU A 82 11.18 10.21 -3.11
N LEU A 83 11.05 11.41 -2.55
CA LEU A 83 10.12 12.43 -3.04
C LEU A 83 10.47 12.88 -4.47
N ARG A 84 11.76 13.12 -4.76
CA ARG A 84 12.22 13.43 -6.13
C ARG A 84 11.91 12.28 -7.09
N LEU A 85 12.09 11.03 -6.63
CA LEU A 85 11.75 9.84 -7.42
C LEU A 85 10.25 9.76 -7.71
N VAL A 86 9.38 10.09 -6.74
CA VAL A 86 7.92 10.16 -6.94
C VAL A 86 7.58 11.14 -8.06
N HIS A 87 8.12 12.36 -8.02
CA HIS A 87 7.90 13.36 -9.07
C HIS A 87 8.43 12.91 -10.42
N PHE A 88 9.63 12.34 -10.45
CA PHE A 88 10.21 11.79 -11.68
C PHE A 88 9.33 10.68 -12.29
N LEU A 89 8.84 9.76 -11.48
CA LEU A 89 7.93 8.70 -11.94
C LEU A 89 6.63 9.28 -12.48
N LYS A 90 6.04 10.25 -11.77
CA LYS A 90 4.81 10.93 -12.20
C LYS A 90 4.97 11.62 -13.56
N GLU A 91 6.09 12.26 -13.82
CA GLU A 91 6.36 12.96 -15.08
C GLU A 91 6.67 12.02 -16.26
N ARG A 92 7.27 10.87 -15.97
CA ARG A 92 7.76 9.94 -16.99
C ARG A 92 6.85 8.77 -17.28
N THR A 93 5.87 8.50 -16.40
CA THR A 93 4.99 7.35 -16.53
C THR A 93 3.52 7.76 -16.40
N PHE A 94 2.63 6.96 -16.96
CA PHE A 94 1.17 7.16 -16.83
C PHE A 94 0.64 6.60 -15.49
N CYS A 95 1.19 7.07 -14.38
CA CYS A 95 0.75 6.67 -13.04
C CYS A 95 0.15 7.85 -12.26
N THR A 96 -0.65 7.56 -11.26
CA THR A 96 -1.11 8.57 -10.30
C THR A 96 0.00 8.91 -9.31
N TYR A 97 -0.09 10.06 -8.64
CA TYR A 97 0.85 10.43 -7.57
C TYR A 97 0.95 9.34 -6.51
N TYR A 98 -0.19 8.78 -6.09
CA TYR A 98 -0.18 7.73 -5.07
C TYR A 98 0.41 6.40 -5.56
N GLU A 99 0.23 6.04 -6.83
CA GLU A 99 0.89 4.87 -7.43
C GLU A 99 2.40 5.04 -7.48
N ALA A 100 2.89 6.23 -7.86
CA ALA A 100 4.31 6.55 -7.79
C ALA A 100 4.85 6.44 -6.36
N VAL A 101 4.14 6.99 -5.37
CA VAL A 101 4.47 6.84 -3.95
C VAL A 101 4.52 5.37 -3.55
N LYS A 102 3.50 4.58 -3.92
CA LYS A 102 3.45 3.15 -3.59
C LYS A 102 4.62 2.35 -4.18
N ALA A 103 5.10 2.74 -5.36
CA ALA A 103 6.25 2.10 -6.00
C ALA A 103 7.58 2.37 -5.27
N VAL A 104 7.71 3.53 -4.61
CA VAL A 104 8.96 3.90 -3.91
C VAL A 104 8.98 3.53 -2.43
N ILE A 105 7.81 3.22 -1.82
CA ILE A 105 7.76 2.82 -0.41
C ILE A 105 8.36 1.41 -0.27
N PRO A 106 9.38 1.23 0.60
CA PRO A 106 9.97 -0.07 0.85
C PRO A 106 8.95 -1.07 1.38
N TYR A 107 9.12 -2.34 1.00
CA TYR A 107 8.32 -3.42 1.54
C TYR A 107 8.45 -3.49 3.07
N GLY A 108 7.33 -3.57 3.78
CA GLY A 108 7.29 -3.56 5.25
C GLY A 108 7.23 -2.16 5.90
N ALA A 109 7.45 -1.08 5.15
CA ALA A 109 7.24 0.29 5.62
C ALA A 109 5.82 0.81 5.35
N GLN A 110 4.91 -0.05 4.91
CA GLN A 110 3.55 0.33 4.58
C GLN A 110 2.66 0.49 5.82
N TYR A 111 1.77 1.46 5.75
CA TYR A 111 0.71 1.68 6.74
C TYR A 111 -0.64 1.33 6.14
N LYS A 112 -1.57 0.94 7.00
CA LYS A 112 -2.97 0.68 6.62
C LYS A 112 -3.90 1.47 7.54
N PRO A 113 -5.08 1.88 7.03
CA PRO A 113 -6.12 2.41 7.89
C PRO A 113 -6.64 1.29 8.79
N ALA A 114 -6.72 1.55 10.06
CA ALA A 114 -7.31 0.70 11.08
C ALA A 114 -8.27 1.53 11.93
N LEU A 115 -9.07 0.89 12.75
CA LEU A 115 -9.87 1.57 13.76
C LEU A 115 -9.10 1.51 15.09
N ALA A 116 -9.14 2.60 15.85
CA ALA A 116 -8.60 2.64 17.20
C ALA A 116 -9.37 1.68 18.14
N ALA A 117 -8.91 1.54 19.36
CA ALA A 117 -9.55 0.66 20.36
C ALA A 117 -11.02 1.04 20.67
N ASP A 118 -11.41 2.27 20.37
CA ASP A 118 -12.79 2.77 20.47
C ASP A 118 -13.72 2.26 19.36
N GLY A 119 -13.17 1.60 18.32
CA GLY A 119 -13.90 1.08 17.17
C GLY A 119 -14.47 2.15 16.23
N VAL A 120 -14.22 3.43 16.47
CA VAL A 120 -14.81 4.56 15.71
C VAL A 120 -13.74 5.42 15.04
N THR A 121 -12.67 5.75 15.75
CA THR A 121 -11.62 6.66 15.27
C THR A 121 -10.70 5.97 14.29
N PRO A 122 -10.58 6.45 13.03
CA PRO A 122 -9.65 5.88 12.06
C PRO A 122 -8.21 6.30 12.41
N VAL A 123 -7.31 5.32 12.50
CA VAL A 123 -5.88 5.50 12.82
C VAL A 123 -4.98 4.79 11.82
N LEU A 124 -3.72 5.19 11.77
CA LEU A 124 -2.68 4.56 10.98
C LEU A 124 -2.03 3.41 11.74
N GLN A 125 -2.13 2.21 11.21
CA GLN A 125 -1.44 1.05 11.76
C GLN A 125 -0.33 0.59 10.80
N LYS A 126 0.89 0.42 11.35
CA LYS A 126 2.00 -0.14 10.58
C LYS A 126 1.70 -1.59 10.22
N GLN A 127 1.82 -1.92 8.95
CA GLN A 127 1.73 -3.29 8.48
C GLN A 127 3.04 -4.01 8.80
N LEU A 128 3.10 -4.65 9.96
CA LEU A 128 4.23 -5.49 10.33
C LEU A 128 4.13 -6.80 9.54
N THR A 129 4.95 -6.92 8.51
CA THR A 129 5.22 -8.23 7.93
C THR A 129 6.26 -8.91 8.83
N ARG A 130 5.81 -9.82 9.69
CA ARG A 130 6.73 -10.71 10.41
C ARG A 130 7.44 -11.58 9.36
N HIS A 131 8.70 -11.30 9.09
CA HIS A 131 9.57 -12.28 8.47
C HIS A 131 9.86 -13.34 9.52
N THR A 132 9.25 -14.51 9.37
CA THR A 132 9.60 -15.67 10.19
C THR A 132 10.76 -16.36 9.46
N GLU A 133 11.97 -16.23 9.97
CA GLU A 133 13.07 -17.08 9.57
C GLU A 133 12.87 -18.44 10.22
N ASN A 134 12.63 -19.46 9.41
CA ASN A 134 12.62 -20.83 9.86
C ASN A 134 14.05 -21.31 9.99
N SER A 135 14.57 -21.40 11.22
CA SER A 135 15.85 -22.08 11.48
C SER A 135 15.60 -23.56 11.68
N TYR A 136 16.27 -24.39 10.89
CA TYR A 136 16.22 -25.84 11.01
C TYR A 136 17.46 -26.32 11.75
N LYS A 137 17.26 -26.95 12.93
CA LYS A 137 18.34 -27.61 13.65
C LYS A 137 18.25 -29.11 13.40
N LEU A 138 19.34 -29.69 12.93
CA LEU A 138 19.42 -31.14 12.75
C LEU A 138 19.48 -31.80 14.13
N VAL A 139 18.42 -32.52 14.50
CA VAL A 139 18.36 -33.27 15.77
C VAL A 139 18.41 -34.75 15.45
N GLY A 140 19.56 -35.37 15.67
CA GLY A 140 19.76 -36.81 15.48
C GLY A 140 20.40 -37.22 14.12
N SER A 141 20.83 -38.44 14.03
CA SER A 141 21.39 -39.04 12.81
C SER A 141 20.29 -39.23 11.77
N LEU A 142 20.62 -38.89 10.51
CA LEU A 142 19.73 -39.08 9.35
C LEU A 142 19.41 -40.58 9.18
N GLN A 143 18.27 -41.01 9.69
CA GLN A 143 17.63 -42.19 9.13
C GLN A 143 17.03 -41.81 7.78
N GLN A 144 17.68 -42.26 6.70
CA GLN A 144 17.16 -42.05 5.35
C GLN A 144 15.78 -42.69 5.25
N LYS A 145 14.77 -41.83 5.25
CA LYS A 145 13.41 -42.26 4.88
C LYS A 145 13.44 -42.65 3.40
N PRO A 146 13.05 -43.90 3.03
CA PRO A 146 13.10 -44.32 1.62
C PRO A 146 12.27 -43.35 0.78
N ARG A 147 12.87 -42.86 -0.31
CA ARG A 147 12.18 -42.01 -1.28
C ARG A 147 10.99 -42.79 -1.83
N PRO A 148 9.78 -42.18 -1.89
CA PRO A 148 8.67 -42.78 -2.64
C PRO A 148 9.10 -42.90 -4.11
N THR A 149 9.08 -44.12 -4.65
CA THR A 149 9.48 -44.47 -6.02
C THR A 149 8.42 -44.09 -7.08
N ALA A 150 7.44 -43.28 -6.74
CA ALA A 150 6.47 -42.77 -7.70
C ALA A 150 6.95 -41.45 -8.28
N SER A 151 7.47 -41.47 -9.50
CA SER A 151 7.68 -40.28 -10.31
C SER A 151 6.31 -39.60 -10.58
N PRO A 152 6.19 -38.29 -10.40
CA PRO A 152 4.96 -37.58 -10.76
C PRO A 152 4.76 -37.72 -12.28
N LYS A 153 3.61 -38.24 -12.69
CA LYS A 153 3.22 -38.25 -14.10
C LYS A 153 3.14 -36.81 -14.61
N PRO A 154 3.77 -36.49 -15.75
CA PRO A 154 3.68 -35.16 -16.30
C PRO A 154 2.21 -34.85 -16.68
N CYS A 155 1.72 -33.69 -16.32
CA CYS A 155 0.34 -33.23 -16.47
C CYS A 155 -0.10 -32.95 -17.92
N TRP A 156 0.71 -33.32 -18.94
CA TRP A 156 0.45 -33.03 -20.35
C TRP A 156 0.26 -34.26 -21.22
N THR A 157 -0.08 -35.45 -20.66
CA THR A 157 -0.53 -36.58 -21.50
C THR A 157 -1.94 -36.29 -22.00
N THR A 158 -1.97 -35.79 -23.21
CA THR A 158 -3.16 -35.60 -24.04
C THR A 158 -3.98 -36.89 -24.08
N SER A 159 -5.25 -36.81 -23.67
CA SER A 159 -6.22 -37.87 -23.84
C SER A 159 -6.44 -38.11 -25.36
N ALA A 160 -6.11 -39.30 -25.83
CA ALA A 160 -6.43 -39.74 -27.19
C ALA A 160 -7.95 -39.68 -27.46
N PRO A 161 -8.38 -39.31 -28.68
CA PRO A 161 -9.79 -39.27 -29.01
C PRO A 161 -10.38 -40.67 -29.03
N ARG A 162 -11.49 -40.84 -28.33
CA ARG A 162 -12.28 -42.07 -28.30
C ARG A 162 -12.89 -42.28 -29.66
N ALA A 163 -12.45 -43.31 -30.36
CA ALA A 163 -13.08 -43.78 -31.61
C ALA A 163 -14.53 -44.22 -31.31
N SER A 164 -15.48 -43.55 -31.93
CA SER A 164 -16.88 -43.97 -31.96
C SER A 164 -17.03 -45.14 -32.94
N SER A 165 -17.17 -46.36 -32.46
CA SER A 165 -17.64 -47.48 -33.25
C SER A 165 -19.16 -47.37 -33.42
N ASN A 166 -19.58 -46.86 -34.56
CA ASN A 166 -20.95 -47.02 -35.04
C ASN A 166 -21.05 -48.40 -35.67
N ALA A 167 -21.77 -49.35 -35.07
CA ALA A 167 -22.13 -50.59 -35.67
C ALA A 167 -23.67 -50.71 -35.69
N ALA A 168 -24.15 -50.88 -36.89
CA ALA A 168 -25.51 -51.02 -37.35
C ALA A 168 -26.38 -52.01 -36.56
N ARG A 169 -27.64 -51.67 -36.38
CA ARG A 169 -28.85 -52.31 -36.89
C ARG A 169 -30.08 -51.49 -36.54
#